data_84406818345ebe0f7b1bf6280f719d1d
#
_entry.id   84406818345ebe0f7b1bf6280f719d1d
#
_cell.length_a   1.000
_cell.length_b   1.000
_cell.length_c   1.000
_cell.angle_alpha   90.00
_cell.angle_beta   90.00
_cell.angle_gamma   90.00
#
_symmetry.space_group_name_H-M   'P 1'
#
loop_
_entity.id
_entity.type
_entity.pdbx_description
1 polymer ?
#
loop_
_entity_poly.entity_id
_entity_poly.type
_entity_poly.pdbx_seq_one_letter_code
_entity_poly.pdbx_strand_id
1 'polypeptide(L)'
;MQLTIYPDGPSIEVADEAEALASGLEGQLVLDGARFLRRDVHGAPVGFEERPPIARALDLLPHPEGGWYRQTWRSPVEFRPDGYPGPRASATGIYFLLQPGEESVPHRVRSDEVWLWHRGGPLTLTVGDETVVLGPLVEEGQVPQAVVPGGAWQAARPAGDEAVLVSCVVSPGFDFADFST
;
A
#
# COMPACT_ATOMS: atom_id res chain seq x y z
N MET A 1 -2.32 25.22 -13.15
CA MET A 1 -2.58 23.81 -12.84
C MET A 1 -3.71 23.73 -11.82
N GLN A 2 -4.50 22.67 -11.87
CA GLN A 2 -5.60 22.48 -10.93
C GLN A 2 -5.23 21.41 -9.90
N LEU A 3 -5.26 21.76 -8.61
CA LEU A 3 -5.04 20.84 -7.50
C LEU A 3 -6.39 20.52 -6.85
N THR A 4 -6.73 19.23 -6.79
CA THR A 4 -8.02 18.76 -6.28
C THR A 4 -7.83 17.79 -5.13
N ILE A 5 -8.68 17.85 -4.10
CA ILE A 5 -8.77 16.80 -3.07
C ILE A 5 -9.63 15.67 -3.62
N TYR A 6 -9.00 14.50 -3.79
CA TYR A 6 -9.64 13.32 -4.37
C TYR A 6 -10.55 12.59 -3.36
N PRO A 7 -11.70 11.99 -3.78
CA PRO A 7 -12.22 12.01 -5.16
C PRO A 7 -13.05 13.23 -5.54
N ASP A 8 -13.80 13.82 -4.63
CA ASP A 8 -14.84 14.81 -4.92
C ASP A 8 -14.71 16.09 -4.08
N GLY A 9 -13.51 16.34 -3.56
CA GLY A 9 -13.24 17.53 -2.75
C GLY A 9 -13.04 18.82 -3.57
N PRO A 10 -12.82 19.94 -2.88
CA PRO A 10 -12.59 21.21 -3.54
C PRO A 10 -11.31 21.24 -4.37
N SER A 11 -11.28 22.11 -5.36
CA SER A 11 -10.13 22.37 -6.21
C SER A 11 -9.63 23.81 -6.02
N ILE A 12 -8.32 23.99 -6.14
CA ILE A 12 -7.65 25.28 -6.19
C ILE A 12 -6.75 25.39 -7.42
N GLU A 13 -6.49 26.61 -7.87
CA GLU A 13 -5.49 26.88 -8.88
C GLU A 13 -4.11 27.02 -8.24
N VAL A 14 -3.10 26.42 -8.85
CA VAL A 14 -1.68 26.53 -8.46
C VAL A 14 -0.83 26.85 -9.69
N ALA A 15 0.23 27.60 -9.50
CA ALA A 15 1.10 28.01 -10.60
C ALA A 15 1.92 26.83 -11.14
N ASP A 16 2.44 26.01 -10.25
CA ASP A 16 3.31 24.87 -10.59
C ASP A 16 3.20 23.74 -9.56
N GLU A 17 3.94 22.67 -9.78
CA GLU A 17 3.99 21.51 -8.87
C GLU A 17 4.60 21.86 -7.52
N ALA A 18 5.56 22.79 -7.45
CA ALA A 18 6.17 23.18 -6.18
C ALA A 18 5.14 23.88 -5.27
N GLU A 19 4.30 24.74 -5.83
CA GLU A 19 3.19 25.36 -5.09
C GLU A 19 2.16 24.29 -4.66
N ALA A 20 1.86 23.31 -5.53
CA ALA A 20 0.98 22.21 -5.18
C ALA A 20 1.51 21.39 -4.00
N LEU A 21 2.81 21.06 -3.99
CA LEU A 21 3.47 20.34 -2.88
C LEU A 21 3.47 21.16 -1.57
N ALA A 22 3.59 22.46 -1.69
CA ALA A 22 3.62 23.40 -0.56
C ALA A 22 2.21 23.80 -0.07
N SER A 23 1.13 23.34 -0.71
CA SER A 23 -0.24 23.78 -0.45
C SER A 23 -0.74 23.56 0.97
N GLY A 24 -0.16 22.57 1.69
CA GLY A 24 -0.60 22.18 3.04
C GLY A 24 -1.99 21.53 3.08
N LEU A 25 -2.61 21.25 1.94
CA LEU A 25 -3.91 20.60 1.91
C LEU A 25 -3.80 19.15 2.39
N GLU A 26 -4.76 18.76 3.21
CA GLU A 26 -4.87 17.40 3.71
C GLU A 26 -5.65 16.49 2.74
N GLY A 27 -5.46 15.17 2.90
CA GLY A 27 -6.10 14.16 2.07
C GLY A 27 -5.28 13.75 0.86
N GLN A 28 -5.89 12.96 -0.01
CA GLN A 28 -5.28 12.55 -1.27
C GLN A 28 -5.44 13.64 -2.32
N LEU A 29 -4.33 14.19 -2.79
CA LEU A 29 -4.33 15.28 -3.77
C LEU A 29 -4.10 14.75 -5.18
N VAL A 30 -4.77 15.38 -6.16
CA VAL A 30 -4.61 15.10 -7.58
C VAL A 30 -4.32 16.39 -8.32
N LEU A 31 -3.25 16.41 -9.09
CA LEU A 31 -2.84 17.52 -9.94
C LEU A 31 -3.30 17.25 -11.37
N ASP A 32 -4.02 18.24 -11.94
CA ASP A 32 -4.62 18.21 -13.29
C ASP A 32 -5.44 16.93 -13.57
N GLY A 33 -6.09 16.38 -12.54
CA GLY A 33 -6.95 15.19 -12.63
C GLY A 33 -6.25 13.88 -12.95
N ALA A 34 -4.92 13.86 -13.06
CA ALA A 34 -4.16 12.69 -13.54
C ALA A 34 -3.05 12.23 -12.63
N ARG A 35 -2.35 13.15 -11.96
CA ARG A 35 -1.19 12.84 -11.14
C ARG A 35 -1.54 12.90 -9.65
N PHE A 36 -1.29 11.82 -8.94
CA PHE A 36 -1.63 11.64 -7.53
C PHE A 36 -0.44 11.96 -6.63
N LEU A 37 -0.70 12.69 -5.55
CA LEU A 37 0.33 13.01 -4.56
C LEU A 37 0.80 11.74 -3.86
N ARG A 38 2.09 11.45 -3.97
CA ARG A 38 2.77 10.48 -3.12
C ARG A 38 3.29 11.15 -1.87
N ARG A 39 3.06 10.51 -0.73
CA ARG A 39 3.65 10.85 0.56
C ARG A 39 4.53 9.72 1.03
N ASP A 40 5.55 10.03 1.81
CA ASP A 40 6.37 9.02 2.48
C ASP A 40 5.68 8.48 3.75
N VAL A 41 6.34 7.56 4.44
CA VAL A 41 5.84 6.93 5.67
C VAL A 41 5.66 7.90 6.85
N HIS A 42 6.22 9.10 6.76
CA HIS A 42 6.06 10.19 7.73
C HIS A 42 4.98 11.19 7.31
N GLY A 43 4.33 10.96 6.17
CA GLY A 43 3.30 11.82 5.60
C GLY A 43 3.82 13.02 4.82
N ALA A 44 5.14 13.14 4.62
CA ALA A 44 5.72 14.24 3.87
C ALA A 44 5.46 14.08 2.36
N PRO A 45 5.09 15.17 1.65
CA PRO A 45 4.94 15.14 0.19
C PRO A 45 6.26 14.79 -0.51
N VAL A 46 6.21 13.82 -1.44
CA VAL A 46 7.37 13.37 -2.23
C VAL A 46 7.29 13.90 -3.66
N GLY A 47 6.11 13.86 -4.26
CA GLY A 47 5.87 14.31 -5.64
C GLY A 47 4.53 13.83 -6.17
N PHE A 48 4.23 14.19 -7.41
CA PHE A 48 3.01 13.76 -8.09
C PHE A 48 3.34 12.73 -9.17
N GLU A 49 2.63 11.61 -9.17
CA GLU A 49 2.84 10.48 -10.06
C GLU A 49 1.57 10.09 -10.80
N GLU A 50 1.70 9.69 -12.06
CA GLU A 50 0.58 9.11 -12.81
C GLU A 50 0.29 7.69 -12.32
N ARG A 51 -0.98 7.34 -12.22
CA ARG A 51 -1.38 5.97 -11.91
C ARG A 51 -1.03 5.03 -13.07
N PRO A 52 -0.32 3.93 -12.85
CA PRO A 52 -0.16 2.90 -13.85
C PRO A 52 -1.52 2.28 -14.24
N PRO A 53 -1.62 1.62 -15.41
CA PRO A 53 -2.91 1.13 -15.93
C PRO A 53 -3.71 0.26 -14.95
N ILE A 54 -3.04 -0.64 -14.22
CA ILE A 54 -3.69 -1.49 -13.22
C ILE A 54 -4.19 -0.65 -12.04
N ALA A 55 -3.41 0.31 -11.55
CA ALA A 55 -3.83 1.20 -10.47
C ALA A 55 -5.04 2.05 -10.87
N ARG A 56 -5.08 2.51 -12.13
CA ARG A 56 -6.24 3.23 -12.67
C ARG A 56 -7.47 2.33 -12.74
N ALA A 57 -7.33 1.11 -13.26
CA ALA A 57 -8.44 0.17 -13.42
C ALA A 57 -9.07 -0.27 -12.08
N LEU A 58 -8.27 -0.37 -11.03
CA LEU A 58 -8.70 -0.77 -9.70
C LEU A 58 -8.89 0.40 -8.73
N ASP A 59 -8.74 1.63 -9.21
CA ASP A 59 -8.80 2.86 -8.42
C ASP A 59 -7.86 2.85 -7.21
N LEU A 60 -6.61 2.43 -7.44
CA LEU A 60 -5.60 2.42 -6.39
C LEU A 60 -4.98 3.80 -6.20
N LEU A 61 -4.59 4.12 -4.99
CA LEU A 61 -3.95 5.35 -4.57
C LEU A 61 -2.51 5.07 -4.12
N PRO A 62 -1.61 6.06 -4.13
CA PRO A 62 -0.24 5.87 -3.64
C PRO A 62 -0.23 5.41 -2.18
N HIS A 63 0.53 4.34 -1.89
CA HIS A 63 0.74 3.87 -0.51
C HIS A 63 1.96 4.55 0.12
N PRO A 64 1.94 4.94 1.39
CA PRO A 64 3.10 5.55 2.05
C PRO A 64 4.36 4.69 2.07
N GLU A 65 4.21 3.37 2.12
CA GLU A 65 5.32 2.41 2.06
C GLU A 65 5.97 2.29 0.67
N GLY A 66 5.34 2.81 -0.35
CA GLY A 66 5.61 2.60 -1.77
C GLY A 66 4.51 1.79 -2.45
N GLY A 67 4.49 1.80 -3.79
CA GLY A 67 3.43 1.13 -4.55
C GLY A 67 2.07 1.82 -4.45
N TRP A 68 1.02 1.07 -4.78
CA TRP A 68 -0.34 1.58 -4.95
C TRP A 68 -1.33 0.64 -4.26
N TYR A 69 -2.32 1.18 -3.55
CA TYR A 69 -3.26 0.37 -2.78
C TYR A 69 -4.67 0.91 -2.80
N ARG A 70 -5.62 0.05 -2.44
CA ARG A 70 -6.97 0.42 -2.05
C ARG A 70 -7.48 -0.56 -1.00
N GLN A 71 -8.06 -0.04 0.09
CA GLN A 71 -8.79 -0.89 1.02
C GLN A 71 -10.06 -1.39 0.32
N THR A 72 -10.15 -2.70 0.17
CA THR A 72 -11.28 -3.37 -0.49
C THR A 72 -12.31 -3.86 0.49
N TRP A 73 -11.88 -4.09 1.72
CA TRP A 73 -12.73 -4.65 2.76
C TRP A 73 -12.25 -4.27 4.15
N ARG A 74 -13.21 -3.99 5.02
CA ARG A 74 -13.06 -3.88 6.47
C ARG A 74 -14.19 -4.68 7.10
N SER A 75 -13.86 -5.64 7.96
CA SER A 75 -14.86 -6.41 8.69
C SER A 75 -15.73 -5.47 9.55
N PRO A 76 -17.06 -5.66 9.54
CA PRO A 76 -17.94 -4.93 10.43
C PRO A 76 -17.85 -5.41 11.89
N VAL A 77 -17.22 -6.56 12.13
CA VAL A 77 -16.99 -7.09 13.48
C VAL A 77 -15.79 -6.40 14.09
N GLU A 78 -16.00 -5.71 15.18
CA GLU A 78 -14.95 -5.03 15.93
C GLU A 78 -14.80 -5.63 17.33
N PHE A 79 -13.59 -5.61 17.85
CA PHE A 79 -13.26 -6.04 19.20
C PHE A 79 -12.04 -5.28 19.72
N ARG A 80 -11.73 -5.43 20.98
CA ARG A 80 -10.54 -4.86 21.59
C ARG A 80 -9.54 -5.99 21.88
N PRO A 81 -8.55 -6.20 21.01
CA PRO A 81 -7.53 -7.24 21.24
C PRO A 81 -6.62 -6.86 22.39
N ASP A 82 -6.16 -7.82 23.15
CA ASP A 82 -5.18 -7.61 24.22
C ASP A 82 -3.86 -7.07 23.66
N GLY A 83 -3.31 -6.04 24.32
CA GLY A 83 -2.05 -5.41 23.92
C GLY A 83 -2.17 -4.40 22.77
N TYR A 84 -3.37 -4.11 22.26
CA TYR A 84 -3.58 -3.06 21.26
C TYR A 84 -4.03 -1.74 21.90
N PRO A 85 -3.64 -0.59 21.31
CA PRO A 85 -3.98 0.71 21.89
C PRO A 85 -5.48 1.08 21.77
N GLY A 86 -6.28 0.27 21.05
CA GLY A 86 -7.71 0.55 20.86
C GLY A 86 -8.44 -0.59 20.17
N PRO A 87 -9.72 -0.40 19.83
CA PRO A 87 -10.51 -1.39 19.11
C PRO A 87 -9.97 -1.57 17.68
N ARG A 88 -10.16 -2.76 17.12
CA ARG A 88 -9.82 -3.12 15.74
C ARG A 88 -10.98 -3.86 15.09
N ALA A 89 -11.14 -3.68 13.77
CA ALA A 89 -11.92 -4.62 12.99
C ALA A 89 -11.30 -6.03 13.13
N SER A 90 -12.08 -7.08 13.02
CA SER A 90 -11.52 -8.43 13.08
C SER A 90 -10.53 -8.71 11.94
N ALA A 91 -10.72 -8.09 10.77
CA ALA A 91 -9.73 -8.08 9.69
C ALA A 91 -9.97 -6.90 8.73
N THR A 92 -8.94 -6.56 7.96
CA THR A 92 -8.99 -5.63 6.82
C THR A 92 -8.28 -6.25 5.63
N GLY A 93 -8.69 -5.86 4.42
CA GLY A 93 -8.05 -6.29 3.18
C GLY A 93 -7.80 -5.14 2.22
N ILE A 94 -6.68 -5.21 1.52
CA ILE A 94 -6.31 -4.26 0.48
C ILE A 94 -5.96 -4.98 -0.82
N TYR A 95 -6.16 -4.33 -1.97
CA TYR A 95 -5.32 -4.56 -3.13
C TYR A 95 -4.03 -3.78 -2.98
N PHE A 96 -2.92 -4.38 -3.39
CA PHE A 96 -1.62 -3.75 -3.38
C PHE A 96 -0.86 -4.06 -4.67
N LEU A 97 -0.35 -3.03 -5.31
CA LEU A 97 0.35 -3.11 -6.59
C LEU A 97 1.75 -2.51 -6.44
N LEU A 98 2.76 -3.26 -6.86
CA LEU A 98 4.13 -2.79 -6.98
C LEU A 98 4.56 -2.82 -8.45
N GLN A 99 5.07 -1.70 -8.95
CA GLN A 99 5.70 -1.61 -10.27
C GLN A 99 7.17 -2.06 -10.19
N PRO A 100 7.79 -2.47 -11.31
CA PRO A 100 9.24 -2.67 -11.35
C PRO A 100 9.98 -1.44 -10.83
N GLY A 101 10.91 -1.65 -9.89
CA GLY A 101 11.66 -0.59 -9.22
C GLY A 101 10.98 0.03 -8.00
N GLU A 102 9.70 -0.22 -7.77
CA GLU A 102 9.03 0.10 -6.50
C GLU A 102 9.28 -0.98 -5.44
N GLU A 103 9.18 -0.60 -4.20
CA GLU A 103 9.20 -1.52 -3.07
C GLU A 103 8.21 -1.09 -1.99
N SER A 104 7.70 -2.04 -1.23
CA SER A 104 7.16 -1.81 0.09
C SER A 104 8.36 -1.76 1.03
N VAL A 105 8.67 -0.56 1.53
CA VAL A 105 9.86 -0.33 2.37
C VAL A 105 9.82 -1.18 3.65
N PRO A 106 10.99 -1.48 4.26
CA PRO A 106 11.02 -2.24 5.51
C PRO A 106 10.12 -1.61 6.58
N HIS A 107 9.17 -2.40 7.07
CA HIS A 107 8.23 -2.00 8.10
C HIS A 107 7.76 -3.22 8.91
N ARG A 108 6.99 -2.99 9.94
CA ARG A 108 6.31 -4.04 10.70
C ARG A 108 4.94 -3.59 11.13
N VAL A 109 4.02 -4.56 11.19
CA VAL A 109 2.65 -4.40 11.67
C VAL A 109 2.47 -5.27 12.91
N ARG A 110 1.70 -4.81 13.88
CA ARG A 110 1.45 -5.57 15.13
C ARG A 110 0.69 -6.87 14.88
N SER A 111 -0.20 -6.89 13.90
CA SER A 111 -1.07 -8.02 13.53
C SER A 111 -0.39 -8.94 12.52
N ASP A 112 -0.89 -10.16 12.40
CA ASP A 112 -0.53 -11.04 11.29
C ASP A 112 -1.03 -10.48 9.98
N GLU A 113 -0.25 -10.67 8.92
CA GLU A 113 -0.59 -10.24 7.56
C GLU A 113 -0.43 -11.40 6.58
N VAL A 114 -1.45 -11.62 5.77
CA VAL A 114 -1.43 -12.62 4.70
C VAL A 114 -1.29 -11.91 3.37
N TRP A 115 -0.24 -12.24 2.64
CA TRP A 115 0.00 -11.79 1.26
C TRP A 115 -0.49 -12.85 0.28
N LEU A 116 -1.30 -12.44 -0.69
CA LEU A 116 -1.97 -13.30 -1.67
C LEU A 116 -1.61 -12.81 -3.07
N TRP A 117 -0.85 -13.61 -3.83
CA TRP A 117 -0.49 -13.27 -5.19
C TRP A 117 -1.68 -13.42 -6.15
N HIS A 118 -1.89 -12.45 -7.04
CA HIS A 118 -2.98 -12.45 -8.02
C HIS A 118 -2.51 -12.50 -9.46
N ARG A 119 -1.58 -11.62 -9.85
CA ARG A 119 -1.09 -11.56 -11.23
C ARG A 119 0.18 -10.75 -11.37
N GLY A 120 0.79 -10.88 -12.55
CA GLY A 120 2.03 -10.23 -12.92
C GLY A 120 3.23 -11.14 -12.69
N GLY A 121 4.40 -10.56 -12.52
CA GLY A 121 5.61 -11.29 -12.19
C GLY A 121 5.63 -11.83 -10.76
N PRO A 122 6.69 -12.53 -10.37
CA PRO A 122 6.87 -12.96 -8.99
C PRO A 122 7.23 -11.78 -8.09
N LEU A 123 6.85 -11.89 -6.81
CA LEU A 123 7.14 -10.93 -5.75
C LEU A 123 8.11 -11.54 -4.74
N THR A 124 9.22 -10.86 -4.49
CA THR A 124 10.11 -11.19 -3.37
C THR A 124 9.56 -10.55 -2.11
N LEU A 125 9.21 -11.36 -1.11
CA LEU A 125 8.79 -10.94 0.23
C LEU A 125 9.85 -11.34 1.24
N THR A 126 10.42 -10.39 1.94
CA THR A 126 11.34 -10.61 3.06
C THR A 126 10.55 -10.60 4.36
N VAL A 127 10.73 -11.59 5.21
CA VAL A 127 10.09 -11.74 6.52
C VAL A 127 11.18 -12.03 7.55
N GLY A 128 11.54 -11.04 8.36
CA GLY A 128 12.74 -11.14 9.21
C GLY A 128 13.99 -11.38 8.36
N ASP A 129 14.67 -12.49 8.61
CA ASP A 129 15.87 -12.91 7.87
C ASP A 129 15.56 -13.87 6.69
N GLU A 130 14.31 -14.23 6.49
CA GLU A 130 13.88 -15.17 5.47
C GLU A 130 13.33 -14.43 4.24
N THR A 131 13.42 -15.10 3.08
CA THR A 131 12.88 -14.61 1.82
C THR A 131 11.94 -15.65 1.22
N VAL A 132 10.74 -15.20 0.86
CA VAL A 132 9.72 -16.00 0.18
C VAL A 132 9.44 -15.36 -1.17
N VAL A 133 9.27 -16.16 -2.21
CA VAL A 133 8.85 -15.68 -3.52
C VAL A 133 7.39 -16.06 -3.77
N LEU A 134 6.54 -15.04 -3.84
CA LEU A 134 5.14 -15.25 -4.23
C LEU A 134 5.03 -15.24 -5.75
N GLY A 135 4.27 -16.16 -6.30
CA GLY A 135 4.07 -16.21 -7.74
C GLY A 135 3.33 -17.46 -8.21
N PRO A 136 3.17 -17.62 -9.54
CA PRO A 136 2.38 -18.70 -10.12
C PRO A 136 3.13 -20.04 -10.27
N LEU A 137 4.47 -20.04 -10.21
CA LEU A 137 5.29 -21.21 -10.50
C LEU A 137 5.54 -22.06 -9.25
N VAL A 138 4.47 -22.71 -8.78
CA VAL A 138 4.48 -23.49 -7.52
C VAL A 138 5.48 -24.65 -7.60
N GLU A 139 5.58 -25.28 -8.77
CA GLU A 139 6.51 -26.38 -9.03
C GLU A 139 7.98 -25.93 -9.01
N GLU A 140 8.24 -24.63 -9.10
CA GLU A 140 9.57 -24.03 -9.04
C GLU A 140 9.86 -23.40 -7.67
N GLY A 141 8.99 -23.67 -6.67
CA GLY A 141 9.16 -23.20 -5.28
C GLY A 141 8.57 -21.83 -4.99
N GLN A 142 7.85 -21.22 -5.93
CA GLN A 142 7.04 -20.04 -5.64
C GLN A 142 5.78 -20.44 -4.87
N VAL A 143 5.24 -19.54 -4.07
CA VAL A 143 4.01 -19.80 -3.31
C VAL A 143 2.91 -18.79 -3.67
N PRO A 144 1.63 -19.20 -3.72
CA PRO A 144 0.54 -18.28 -4.03
C PRO A 144 0.18 -17.37 -2.85
N GLN A 145 0.56 -17.73 -1.64
CA GLN A 145 0.36 -16.92 -0.43
C GLN A 145 1.50 -17.12 0.58
N ALA A 146 1.70 -16.12 1.44
CA ALA A 146 2.60 -16.20 2.57
C ALA A 146 2.04 -15.43 3.76
N VAL A 147 2.41 -15.83 4.96
CA VAL A 147 2.02 -15.15 6.21
C VAL A 147 3.24 -14.44 6.79
N VAL A 148 3.06 -13.17 7.13
CA VAL A 148 3.99 -12.40 7.95
C VAL A 148 3.43 -12.38 9.37
N PRO A 149 4.11 -12.99 10.36
CA PRO A 149 3.67 -12.94 11.75
C PRO A 149 3.68 -11.52 12.30
N GLY A 150 2.74 -11.22 13.17
CA GLY A 150 2.67 -9.92 13.84
C GLY A 150 3.97 -9.52 14.52
N GLY A 151 4.42 -8.29 14.28
CA GLY A 151 5.66 -7.74 14.79
C GLY A 151 6.93 -8.13 14.01
N ALA A 152 6.86 -9.05 13.05
CA ALA A 152 8.00 -9.35 12.18
C ALA A 152 8.27 -8.18 11.20
N TRP A 153 9.54 -7.92 10.94
CA TRP A 153 9.95 -7.01 9.87
C TRP A 153 9.64 -7.63 8.51
N GLN A 154 9.10 -6.83 7.61
CA GLN A 154 8.79 -7.23 6.26
C GLN A 154 9.14 -6.16 5.25
N ALA A 155 9.45 -6.57 4.03
CA ALA A 155 9.65 -5.73 2.86
C ALA A 155 9.29 -6.53 1.61
N ALA A 156 8.81 -5.88 0.56
CA ALA A 156 8.44 -6.56 -0.67
C ALA A 156 8.86 -5.77 -1.91
N ARG A 157 9.24 -6.49 -2.96
CA ARG A 157 9.56 -5.89 -4.27
C ARG A 157 9.28 -6.87 -5.40
N PRO A 158 8.92 -6.39 -6.60
CA PRO A 158 8.91 -7.25 -7.78
C PRO A 158 10.26 -7.93 -7.98
N ALA A 159 10.25 -9.22 -8.28
CA ALA A 159 11.47 -9.99 -8.55
C ALA A 159 11.98 -9.86 -10.00
N GLY A 160 11.21 -9.21 -10.88
CA GLY A 160 11.51 -9.03 -12.29
C GLY A 160 10.96 -7.73 -12.86
N ASP A 161 10.75 -7.71 -14.17
CA ASP A 161 10.38 -6.51 -14.93
C ASP A 161 8.87 -6.31 -15.11
N GLU A 162 8.06 -7.10 -14.40
CA GLU A 162 6.60 -7.00 -14.43
C GLU A 162 6.05 -6.44 -13.11
N ALA A 163 4.99 -5.65 -13.25
CA ALA A 163 4.20 -5.23 -12.09
C ALA A 163 3.55 -6.44 -11.40
N VAL A 164 3.44 -6.38 -10.09
CA VAL A 164 2.84 -7.46 -9.29
C VAL A 164 1.64 -6.93 -8.53
N LEU A 165 0.49 -7.57 -8.74
CA LEU A 165 -0.73 -7.31 -7.98
C LEU A 165 -0.92 -8.42 -6.94
N VAL A 166 -1.07 -7.99 -5.69
CA VAL A 166 -1.37 -8.86 -4.55
C VAL A 166 -2.59 -8.33 -3.78
N SER A 167 -3.13 -9.16 -2.88
CA SER A 167 -3.92 -8.68 -1.76
C SER A 167 -3.15 -8.89 -0.47
N CYS A 168 -3.33 -7.96 0.48
CA CYS A 168 -2.87 -8.13 1.84
C CYS A 168 -4.09 -8.13 2.77
N VAL A 169 -4.17 -9.13 3.65
CA VAL A 169 -5.21 -9.25 4.68
C VAL A 169 -4.55 -9.21 6.03
N VAL A 170 -4.97 -8.28 6.87
CA VAL A 170 -4.41 -8.06 8.22
C VAL A 170 -5.46 -8.42 9.25
N SER A 171 -5.09 -9.23 10.24
CA SER A 171 -5.97 -9.63 11.35
C SER A 171 -5.20 -9.74 12.68
N PRO A 172 -5.63 -9.07 13.75
CA PRO A 172 -6.66 -7.99 13.81
C PRO A 172 -6.43 -6.88 12.79
N GLY A 173 -7.49 -6.23 12.33
CA GLY A 173 -7.48 -5.31 11.20
C GLY A 173 -6.44 -4.18 11.32
N PHE A 174 -5.90 -3.75 10.19
CA PHE A 174 -4.86 -2.73 10.12
C PHE A 174 -5.32 -1.39 10.70
N ASP A 175 -4.40 -0.76 11.42
CA ASP A 175 -4.46 0.62 11.87
C ASP A 175 -3.05 1.20 11.88
N PHE A 176 -2.86 2.45 11.46
CA PHE A 176 -1.54 3.09 11.46
C PHE A 176 -0.93 3.21 12.86
N ALA A 177 -1.72 3.14 13.93
CA ALA A 177 -1.22 3.07 15.31
C ALA A 177 -0.42 1.78 15.60
N ASP A 178 -0.57 0.74 14.76
CA ASP A 178 0.12 -0.55 14.86
C ASP A 178 1.29 -0.70 13.88
N PHE A 179 1.54 0.33 13.09
CA PHE A 179 2.57 0.38 12.04
C PHE A 179 3.85 1.05 12.54
N SER A 180 5.01 0.52 12.15
CA SER A 180 6.32 1.16 12.41
C SER A 180 7.33 0.84 11.31
N THR A 181 8.21 1.82 11.01
CA THR A 181 9.36 1.75 10.11
C THR A 181 10.66 1.91 10.87
#